data_b54c33a04e7065bb45e6697cdeb06ed3
#
_entry.id   b54c33a04e7065bb45e6697cdeb06ed3
#
_cell.length_a   1.000
_cell.length_b   1.000
_cell.length_c   1.000
_cell.angle_alpha   90.00
_cell.angle_beta   90.00
_cell.angle_gamma   90.00
#
_symmetry.space_group_name_H-M   'P 1'
#
loop_
_entity.id
_entity.type
_entity.pdbx_description
1 polymer ?
#
loop_
_entity_poly.entity_id
_entity_poly.type
_entity_poly.pdbx_seq_one_letter_code
_entity_poly.pdbx_strand_id
1 'polypeptide(L)'
;MTRQPKITFIGAGSTVFMKNVIGDVLQRPSLSGATIALMDVNPQRLEESEIVAGKLVKTVGSAATIETHSSQRKALEGADFVVVAFQIGGYEPCTVTDFEVPKKYGLRQTIADTLGVGGIMRGLRTVPHLWKICEDMMAICPDAILLQYVNPMAINTWAIAEKYPLIKQVGLCHSVQGTAFELARDLEIPLEEIRYRAAGINHMAFYLKFEHRQADGSYRDLYPDLVRGYRDGRFPKPSHWNPRCPNKVRYEVLTRLGYFVTESSEHFAEYTPYFIKDGRPDLIEKFGIPLDEYPKRCIEQIERWKGQAAAYRSAENIEIEESHEYASSIMNSVWTGEPSVIYGNVRNNGCITSLPENCAAEVPCLVDASGIQPTFIGTLPPQLTALIRTNVNVQELTVAALMTENREHLYHAAMMDPHTAAELDLDQIWSLVDDLLAAHRDWIPEWRGSRKTCRQRKDGTVLVWNRDMASPTPTFSRTGSHDPDRPFGRRLGSGIQPDARAYEPAPVLFDSHLKRQTSGKCSRMVFGAWINPPVSQRRVPSQDVVF
;
A
#
# COMPACT_ATOMS: atom_id res chain seq x y z
N MET A 1 -10.66 -2.98 -40.38
CA MET A 1 -9.75 -3.39 -39.31
C MET A 1 -10.42 -3.01 -38.00
N THR A 2 -10.52 -3.91 -37.03
CA THR A 2 -10.99 -3.59 -35.68
C THR A 2 -9.99 -2.65 -35.02
N ARG A 3 -10.50 -1.62 -34.34
CA ARG A 3 -9.66 -0.69 -33.54
C ARG A 3 -8.78 -1.50 -32.57
N GLN A 4 -7.52 -1.12 -32.42
CA GLN A 4 -6.62 -1.67 -31.43
C GLN A 4 -6.56 -0.72 -30.21
N PRO A 5 -6.34 -1.24 -28.99
CA PRO A 5 -6.27 -0.38 -27.81
C PRO A 5 -4.99 0.46 -27.79
N LYS A 6 -5.07 1.62 -27.13
CA LYS A 6 -3.90 2.39 -26.73
C LYS A 6 -3.63 2.20 -25.22
N ILE A 7 -2.42 1.76 -24.90
CA ILE A 7 -1.96 1.49 -23.53
C ILE A 7 -0.86 2.49 -23.21
N THR A 8 -1.11 3.37 -22.27
CA THR A 8 -0.18 4.43 -21.87
C THR A 8 0.50 4.06 -20.57
N PHE A 9 1.84 4.09 -20.55
CA PHE A 9 2.66 3.88 -19.36
C PHE A 9 3.19 5.23 -18.86
N ILE A 10 2.79 5.62 -17.63
CA ILE A 10 3.31 6.79 -16.93
C ILE A 10 4.34 6.32 -15.89
N GLY A 11 5.59 6.79 -16.02
CA GLY A 11 6.74 6.25 -15.30
C GLY A 11 7.35 5.05 -16.03
N ALA A 12 7.39 5.11 -17.36
CA ALA A 12 7.92 4.05 -18.22
C ALA A 12 9.39 3.72 -17.96
N GLY A 13 10.14 4.62 -17.32
CA GLY A 13 11.51 4.40 -16.84
C GLY A 13 11.64 3.30 -15.77
N SER A 14 10.53 2.77 -15.24
CA SER A 14 10.49 1.49 -14.51
C SER A 14 10.65 0.31 -15.49
N THR A 15 11.79 0.24 -16.16
CA THR A 15 12.01 -0.54 -17.37
C THR A 15 11.77 -2.04 -17.19
N VAL A 16 12.16 -2.62 -16.03
CA VAL A 16 11.96 -4.06 -15.78
C VAL A 16 10.47 -4.38 -15.63
N PHE A 17 9.74 -3.56 -14.87
CA PHE A 17 8.30 -3.72 -14.71
C PHE A 17 7.55 -3.52 -16.04
N MET A 18 7.87 -2.43 -16.74
CA MET A 18 7.32 -2.13 -18.06
C MET A 18 7.59 -3.27 -19.06
N LYS A 19 8.83 -3.83 -19.09
CA LYS A 19 9.20 -4.99 -19.91
C LYS A 19 8.25 -6.16 -19.69
N ASN A 20 7.98 -6.51 -18.42
CA ASN A 20 7.13 -7.64 -18.06
C ASN A 20 5.69 -7.41 -18.54
N VAL A 21 5.09 -6.28 -18.20
CA VAL A 21 3.71 -5.96 -18.59
C VAL A 21 3.55 -5.89 -20.12
N ILE A 22 4.49 -5.26 -20.84
CA ILE A 22 4.45 -5.21 -22.31
C ILE A 22 4.63 -6.61 -22.88
N GLY A 23 5.55 -7.42 -22.36
CA GLY A 23 5.74 -8.81 -22.79
C GLY A 23 4.44 -9.61 -22.70
N ASP A 24 3.72 -9.52 -21.58
CA ASP A 24 2.43 -10.19 -21.40
C ASP A 24 1.35 -9.66 -22.35
N VAL A 25 1.29 -8.34 -22.56
CA VAL A 25 0.35 -7.70 -23.49
C VAL A 25 0.57 -8.19 -24.92
N LEU A 26 1.81 -8.23 -25.39
CA LEU A 26 2.15 -8.63 -26.76
C LEU A 26 1.86 -10.10 -27.05
N GLN A 27 1.87 -10.96 -26.03
CA GLN A 27 1.54 -12.38 -26.15
C GLN A 27 0.03 -12.64 -26.27
N ARG A 28 -0.83 -11.64 -25.97
CA ARG A 28 -2.28 -11.77 -26.11
C ARG A 28 -2.73 -11.36 -27.52
N PRO A 29 -3.34 -12.26 -28.31
CA PRO A 29 -3.73 -11.96 -29.69
C PRO A 29 -4.61 -10.72 -29.84
N SER A 30 -5.51 -10.48 -28.87
CA SER A 30 -6.43 -9.33 -28.84
C SER A 30 -5.73 -7.98 -28.62
N LEU A 31 -4.54 -7.98 -28.03
CA LEU A 31 -3.76 -6.80 -27.63
C LEU A 31 -2.47 -6.66 -28.44
N SER A 32 -2.08 -7.68 -29.22
CA SER A 32 -0.80 -7.72 -29.91
C SER A 32 -0.61 -6.63 -30.97
N GLY A 33 -1.68 -5.95 -31.39
CA GLY A 33 -1.63 -4.79 -32.30
C GLY A 33 -1.77 -3.44 -31.59
N ALA A 34 -1.64 -3.39 -30.26
CA ALA A 34 -1.85 -2.18 -29.47
C ALA A 34 -0.86 -1.05 -29.81
N THR A 35 -1.30 0.19 -29.60
CA THR A 35 -0.39 1.33 -29.49
C THR A 35 0.09 1.41 -28.05
N ILE A 36 1.40 1.32 -27.83
CA ILE A 36 2.04 1.41 -26.52
C ILE A 36 2.73 2.76 -26.40
N ALA A 37 2.16 3.66 -25.61
CA ALA A 37 2.67 4.98 -25.38
C ALA A 37 3.50 5.00 -24.07
N LEU A 38 4.80 5.28 -24.18
CA LEU A 38 5.72 5.35 -23.06
C LEU A 38 5.94 6.81 -22.67
N MET A 39 5.77 7.14 -21.39
CA MET A 39 6.03 8.45 -20.84
C MET A 39 6.92 8.38 -19.61
N ASP A 40 8.00 9.13 -19.60
CA ASP A 40 8.84 9.34 -18.43
C ASP A 40 9.41 10.76 -18.41
N VAL A 41 9.69 11.25 -17.21
CA VAL A 41 10.34 12.57 -17.01
C VAL A 41 11.86 12.52 -17.23
N ASN A 42 12.45 11.31 -17.13
CA ASN A 42 13.86 11.08 -17.37
C ASN A 42 14.06 10.60 -18.82
N PRO A 43 14.68 11.43 -19.70
CA PRO A 43 14.82 11.11 -21.12
C PRO A 43 15.71 9.90 -21.38
N GLN A 44 16.73 9.66 -20.56
CA GLN A 44 17.62 8.49 -20.72
C GLN A 44 16.83 7.20 -20.42
N ARG A 45 16.05 7.17 -19.33
CA ARG A 45 15.23 6.01 -18.98
C ARG A 45 14.12 5.75 -20.00
N LEU A 46 13.53 6.83 -20.54
CA LEU A 46 12.55 6.73 -21.60
C LEU A 46 13.14 6.08 -22.86
N GLU A 47 14.35 6.51 -23.28
CA GLU A 47 15.09 5.91 -24.40
C GLU A 47 15.40 4.41 -24.13
N GLU A 48 15.86 4.06 -22.94
CA GLU A 48 16.11 2.69 -22.55
C GLU A 48 14.86 1.82 -22.64
N SER A 49 13.73 2.33 -22.19
CA SER A 49 12.42 1.65 -22.27
C SER A 49 11.90 1.52 -23.70
N GLU A 50 12.11 2.52 -24.55
CA GLU A 50 11.80 2.46 -25.98
C GLU A 50 12.57 1.33 -26.67
N ILE A 51 13.88 1.23 -26.40
CA ILE A 51 14.74 0.16 -26.94
C ILE A 51 14.22 -1.22 -26.52
N VAL A 52 13.89 -1.39 -25.24
CA VAL A 52 13.37 -2.66 -24.70
C VAL A 52 12.03 -2.99 -25.34
N ALA A 53 11.08 -2.05 -25.36
CA ALA A 53 9.75 -2.25 -25.95
C ALA A 53 9.83 -2.60 -27.45
N GLY A 54 10.66 -1.88 -28.21
CA GLY A 54 10.87 -2.16 -29.63
C GLY A 54 11.43 -3.56 -29.89
N LYS A 55 12.35 -4.05 -29.03
CA LYS A 55 12.89 -5.41 -29.11
C LYS A 55 11.86 -6.47 -28.73
N LEU A 56 10.99 -6.21 -27.74
CA LEU A 56 9.88 -7.11 -27.41
C LEU A 56 8.92 -7.26 -28.59
N VAL A 57 8.52 -6.16 -29.23
CA VAL A 57 7.69 -6.17 -30.43
C VAL A 57 8.34 -7.02 -31.54
N LYS A 58 9.62 -6.84 -31.78
CA LYS A 58 10.37 -7.62 -32.76
C LYS A 58 10.43 -9.11 -32.38
N THR A 59 10.71 -9.42 -31.12
CA THR A 59 10.85 -10.81 -30.64
C THR A 59 9.55 -11.59 -30.77
N VAL A 60 8.41 -10.97 -30.45
CA VAL A 60 7.07 -11.59 -30.59
C VAL A 60 6.61 -11.61 -32.06
N GLY A 61 7.16 -10.76 -32.90
CA GLY A 61 6.65 -10.54 -34.26
C GLY A 61 5.27 -9.85 -34.26
N SER A 62 5.04 -9.00 -33.29
CA SER A 62 3.78 -8.29 -33.05
C SER A 62 3.63 -7.10 -33.98
N ALA A 63 2.36 -6.67 -34.25
CA ALA A 63 2.03 -5.48 -35.02
C ALA A 63 1.89 -4.21 -34.13
N ALA A 64 2.26 -4.28 -32.87
CA ALA A 64 2.19 -3.15 -31.94
C ALA A 64 3.10 -1.99 -32.37
N THR A 65 2.67 -0.76 -32.07
CA THR A 65 3.45 0.45 -32.29
C THR A 65 3.89 1.05 -30.97
N ILE A 66 5.13 1.55 -30.92
CA ILE A 66 5.69 2.20 -29.75
C ILE A 66 5.72 3.72 -29.98
N GLU A 67 5.17 4.47 -29.04
CA GLU A 67 5.24 5.94 -28.99
C GLU A 67 5.99 6.37 -27.73
N THR A 68 6.81 7.40 -27.82
CA THR A 68 7.49 7.98 -26.65
C THR A 68 7.10 9.45 -26.46
N HIS A 69 6.85 9.83 -25.22
CA HIS A 69 6.39 11.17 -24.88
C HIS A 69 7.10 11.70 -23.63
N SER A 70 7.56 12.94 -23.70
CA SER A 70 8.01 13.72 -22.54
C SER A 70 6.85 14.46 -21.84
N SER A 71 5.65 14.47 -22.45
CA SER A 71 4.46 15.13 -21.95
C SER A 71 3.39 14.10 -21.57
N GLN A 72 3.00 14.09 -20.30
CA GLN A 72 1.91 13.25 -19.78
C GLN A 72 0.62 13.43 -20.57
N ARG A 73 0.21 14.68 -20.84
CA ARG A 73 -1.03 14.97 -21.57
C ARG A 73 -1.03 14.39 -22.98
N LYS A 74 0.11 14.50 -23.70
CA LYS A 74 0.23 13.89 -25.05
C LYS A 74 0.19 12.36 -25.00
N ALA A 75 0.82 11.75 -24.02
CA ALA A 75 0.78 10.31 -23.84
C ALA A 75 -0.65 9.80 -23.60
N LEU A 76 -1.47 10.58 -22.87
CA LEU A 76 -2.86 10.22 -22.53
C LEU A 76 -3.85 10.38 -23.70
N GLU A 77 -3.50 11.11 -24.78
CA GLU A 77 -4.41 11.30 -25.92
C GLU A 77 -4.81 9.95 -26.53
N GLY A 78 -6.12 9.62 -26.50
CA GLY A 78 -6.68 8.39 -27.03
C GLY A 78 -6.37 7.12 -26.23
N ALA A 79 -5.87 7.23 -25.00
CA ALA A 79 -5.60 6.08 -24.13
C ALA A 79 -6.90 5.34 -23.73
N ASP A 80 -6.86 4.02 -23.79
CA ASP A 80 -7.88 3.11 -23.25
C ASP A 80 -7.48 2.59 -21.87
N PHE A 81 -6.18 2.41 -21.66
CA PHE A 81 -5.59 1.97 -20.40
C PHE A 81 -4.41 2.85 -20.04
N VAL A 82 -4.30 3.19 -18.75
CA VAL A 82 -3.19 3.96 -18.20
C VAL A 82 -2.53 3.15 -17.09
N VAL A 83 -1.31 2.71 -17.32
CA VAL A 83 -0.49 1.97 -16.34
C VAL A 83 0.45 2.95 -15.66
N VAL A 84 0.43 2.97 -14.33
CA VAL A 84 1.26 3.91 -13.54
C VAL A 84 2.22 3.13 -12.66
N ALA A 85 3.54 3.41 -12.83
CA ALA A 85 4.61 2.80 -12.05
C ALA A 85 5.78 3.78 -11.90
N PHE A 86 5.81 4.56 -10.81
CA PHE A 86 6.88 5.50 -10.50
C PHE A 86 7.10 5.63 -8.99
N GLN A 87 8.23 6.22 -8.62
CA GLN A 87 8.54 6.58 -7.24
C GLN A 87 9.01 8.03 -7.18
N ILE A 88 8.28 8.86 -6.42
CA ILE A 88 8.65 10.27 -6.22
C ILE A 88 9.79 10.37 -5.22
N GLY A 89 10.85 11.09 -5.60
CA GLY A 89 12.05 11.30 -4.81
C GLY A 89 13.03 10.12 -4.77
N GLY A 90 12.72 9.03 -5.48
CA GLY A 90 13.61 7.89 -5.72
C GLY A 90 14.18 7.22 -4.46
N TYR A 91 15.25 6.45 -4.65
CA TYR A 91 16.01 5.89 -3.54
C TYR A 91 16.69 7.00 -2.73
N GLU A 92 17.46 7.85 -3.40
CA GLU A 92 18.03 9.08 -2.84
C GLU A 92 17.31 10.31 -3.42
N PRO A 93 16.84 11.22 -2.56
CA PRO A 93 17.02 11.24 -1.11
C PRO A 93 15.89 10.57 -0.31
N CYS A 94 14.72 10.26 -0.92
CA CYS A 94 13.51 10.06 -0.15
C CYS A 94 13.48 8.73 0.60
N THR A 95 13.81 7.60 -0.04
CA THR A 95 13.84 6.30 0.67
C THR A 95 14.91 6.31 1.77
N VAL A 96 16.09 6.86 1.51
CA VAL A 96 17.14 7.01 2.53
C VAL A 96 16.61 7.82 3.72
N THR A 97 15.92 8.92 3.47
CA THR A 97 15.32 9.75 4.52
C THR A 97 14.27 8.98 5.34
N ASP A 98 13.40 8.19 4.67
CA ASP A 98 12.36 7.37 5.32
C ASP A 98 12.95 6.33 6.29
N PHE A 99 14.23 5.97 6.16
CA PHE A 99 14.95 5.06 7.06
C PHE A 99 15.83 5.78 8.08
N GLU A 100 16.65 6.74 7.63
CA GLU A 100 17.66 7.35 8.48
C GLU A 100 17.08 8.30 9.53
N VAL A 101 15.95 8.95 9.24
CA VAL A 101 15.30 9.82 10.24
C VAL A 101 14.67 8.99 11.37
N PRO A 102 13.83 7.96 11.11
CA PRO A 102 13.28 7.12 12.17
C PRO A 102 14.34 6.43 13.05
N LYS A 103 15.48 6.03 12.48
CA LYS A 103 16.59 5.43 13.24
C LYS A 103 17.12 6.33 14.36
N LYS A 104 17.07 7.66 14.21
CA LYS A 104 17.49 8.61 15.25
C LYS A 104 16.65 8.49 16.52
N TYR A 105 15.43 7.99 16.37
CA TYR A 105 14.48 7.75 17.46
C TYR A 105 14.46 6.29 17.92
N GLY A 106 15.30 5.42 17.35
CA GLY A 106 15.32 3.99 17.65
C GLY A 106 14.27 3.18 16.88
N LEU A 107 13.46 3.82 16.03
CA LEU A 107 12.47 3.13 15.21
C LEU A 107 13.14 2.45 14.02
N ARG A 108 13.12 1.12 14.01
CA ARG A 108 13.76 0.28 12.98
C ARG A 108 12.70 -0.28 12.05
N GLN A 109 13.00 -0.30 10.76
CA GLN A 109 12.07 -0.70 9.71
C GLN A 109 12.72 -1.72 8.77
N THR A 110 11.90 -2.38 7.97
CA THR A 110 12.33 -3.35 6.95
C THR A 110 12.16 -2.80 5.54
N ILE A 111 10.96 -2.38 5.16
CA ILE A 111 10.60 -1.92 3.80
C ILE A 111 10.13 -0.46 3.81
N ALA A 112 9.31 -0.04 4.77
CA ALA A 112 8.87 1.35 5.02
C ALA A 112 8.22 2.06 3.80
N ASP A 113 7.57 1.34 2.90
CA ASP A 113 7.05 1.90 1.65
C ASP A 113 5.52 1.96 1.56
N THR A 114 4.81 1.20 2.38
CA THR A 114 3.36 0.98 2.27
C THR A 114 2.59 1.40 3.52
N LEU A 115 3.05 1.02 4.70
CA LEU A 115 2.46 1.35 6.00
C LEU A 115 3.54 1.97 6.90
N GLY A 116 3.14 2.38 8.11
CA GLY A 116 4.04 3.06 9.04
C GLY A 116 4.38 4.49 8.62
N VAL A 117 5.34 5.09 9.32
CA VAL A 117 5.75 6.50 9.06
C VAL A 117 6.33 6.68 7.66
N GLY A 118 7.05 5.68 7.14
CA GLY A 118 7.55 5.70 5.77
C GLY A 118 6.42 5.71 4.73
N GLY A 119 5.38 4.88 4.93
CA GLY A 119 4.18 4.86 4.10
C GLY A 119 3.41 6.18 4.13
N ILE A 120 3.29 6.82 5.31
CA ILE A 120 2.70 8.17 5.45
C ILE A 120 3.46 9.17 4.58
N MET A 121 4.78 9.27 4.73
CA MET A 121 5.61 10.23 3.98
C MET A 121 5.60 9.93 2.48
N ARG A 122 5.66 8.66 2.09
CA ARG A 122 5.57 8.25 0.69
C ARG A 122 4.21 8.58 0.08
N GLY A 123 3.11 8.43 0.83
CA GLY A 123 1.77 8.87 0.42
C GLY A 123 1.71 10.37 0.15
N LEU A 124 2.26 11.18 1.06
CA LEU A 124 2.28 12.64 0.92
C LEU A 124 2.98 13.13 -0.36
N ARG A 125 4.09 12.50 -0.75
CA ARG A 125 4.82 12.88 -1.95
C ARG A 125 4.28 12.25 -3.23
N THR A 126 3.54 11.15 -3.15
CA THR A 126 3.05 10.39 -4.31
C THR A 126 1.65 10.83 -4.76
N VAL A 127 0.71 10.96 -3.83
CA VAL A 127 -0.70 11.26 -4.11
C VAL A 127 -0.91 12.52 -4.95
N PRO A 128 -0.20 13.65 -4.73
CA PRO A 128 -0.39 14.85 -5.57
C PRO A 128 -0.09 14.59 -7.06
N HIS A 129 0.90 13.74 -7.36
CA HIS A 129 1.22 13.37 -8.74
C HIS A 129 0.16 12.44 -9.35
N LEU A 130 -0.37 11.48 -8.58
CA LEU A 130 -1.49 10.64 -9.00
C LEU A 130 -2.75 11.47 -9.25
N TRP A 131 -3.03 12.46 -8.42
CA TRP A 131 -4.14 13.39 -8.64
C TRP A 131 -3.97 14.19 -9.91
N LYS A 132 -2.74 14.61 -10.25
CA LYS A 132 -2.47 15.31 -11.51
C LYS A 132 -2.70 14.41 -12.72
N ILE A 133 -2.35 13.13 -12.63
CA ILE A 133 -2.68 12.14 -13.67
C ILE A 133 -4.19 12.00 -13.82
N CYS A 134 -4.92 11.85 -12.72
CA CYS A 134 -6.38 11.74 -12.73
C CYS A 134 -7.06 12.99 -13.32
N GLU A 135 -6.58 14.19 -12.98
CA GLU A 135 -7.05 15.44 -13.55
C GLU A 135 -6.89 15.46 -15.08
N ASP A 136 -5.70 15.08 -15.58
CA ASP A 136 -5.42 15.02 -17.01
C ASP A 136 -6.22 13.91 -17.70
N MET A 137 -6.41 12.74 -17.06
CA MET A 137 -7.27 11.66 -17.56
C MET A 137 -8.72 12.11 -17.70
N MET A 138 -9.29 12.78 -16.69
CA MET A 138 -10.66 13.33 -16.76
C MET A 138 -10.87 14.28 -17.92
N ALA A 139 -9.83 15.05 -18.30
CA ALA A 139 -9.88 16.01 -19.39
C ALA A 139 -9.64 15.39 -20.78
N ILE A 140 -8.85 14.32 -20.88
CA ILE A 140 -8.30 13.83 -22.16
C ILE A 140 -8.83 12.43 -22.51
N CYS A 141 -8.93 11.52 -21.52
CA CYS A 141 -9.34 10.12 -21.73
C CYS A 141 -10.23 9.63 -20.56
N PRO A 142 -11.40 10.25 -20.33
CA PRO A 142 -12.22 9.98 -19.13
C PRO A 142 -12.74 8.54 -19.05
N ASP A 143 -12.76 7.82 -20.16
CA ASP A 143 -13.19 6.42 -20.21
C ASP A 143 -12.06 5.42 -19.94
N ALA A 144 -10.81 5.86 -19.98
CA ALA A 144 -9.66 5.00 -19.74
C ALA A 144 -9.65 4.42 -18.32
N ILE A 145 -9.12 3.21 -18.19
CA ILE A 145 -8.97 2.53 -16.90
C ILE A 145 -7.55 2.77 -16.38
N LEU A 146 -7.44 3.27 -15.14
CA LEU A 146 -6.19 3.47 -14.44
C LEU A 146 -5.77 2.17 -13.72
N LEU A 147 -4.65 1.59 -14.14
CA LEU A 147 -4.00 0.43 -13.53
C LEU A 147 -2.79 0.92 -12.72
N GLN A 148 -2.95 1.02 -11.41
CA GLN A 148 -2.02 1.71 -10.52
C GLN A 148 -1.17 0.68 -9.76
N TYR A 149 0.18 0.76 -9.89
CA TYR A 149 1.16 -0.14 -9.25
C TYR A 149 2.04 0.56 -8.20
N VAL A 150 1.68 1.79 -7.82
CA VAL A 150 2.51 2.64 -6.96
C VAL A 150 2.14 2.46 -5.49
N ASN A 151 3.14 2.24 -4.62
CA ASN A 151 2.96 2.26 -3.17
C ASN A 151 3.04 3.71 -2.61
N PRO A 152 2.35 3.98 -1.51
CA PRO A 152 1.51 3.10 -0.67
C PRO A 152 0.14 2.82 -1.30
N MET A 153 -0.09 1.61 -1.71
CA MET A 153 -1.21 1.20 -2.55
C MET A 153 -2.59 1.63 -2.01
N ALA A 154 -2.89 1.32 -0.74
CA ALA A 154 -4.19 1.60 -0.17
C ALA A 154 -4.43 3.11 0.03
N ILE A 155 -3.41 3.87 0.49
CA ILE A 155 -3.50 5.34 0.62
C ILE A 155 -3.74 5.96 -0.77
N ASN A 156 -2.99 5.53 -1.79
CA ASN A 156 -3.11 6.05 -3.15
C ASN A 156 -4.51 5.76 -3.73
N THR A 157 -4.97 4.50 -3.65
CA THR A 157 -6.29 4.07 -4.15
C THR A 157 -7.42 4.84 -3.45
N TRP A 158 -7.33 5.01 -2.12
CA TRP A 158 -8.32 5.75 -1.34
C TRP A 158 -8.32 7.24 -1.71
N ALA A 159 -7.15 7.87 -1.76
CA ALA A 159 -7.02 9.29 -2.09
C ALA A 159 -7.51 9.63 -3.51
N ILE A 160 -7.31 8.72 -4.48
CA ILE A 160 -7.87 8.86 -5.83
C ILE A 160 -9.39 8.71 -5.78
N ALA A 161 -9.92 7.66 -5.14
CA ALA A 161 -11.35 7.41 -5.07
C ALA A 161 -12.12 8.54 -4.36
N GLU A 162 -11.50 9.20 -3.38
CA GLU A 162 -12.10 10.31 -2.64
C GLU A 162 -12.14 11.60 -3.47
N LYS A 163 -11.05 11.92 -4.17
CA LYS A 163 -10.95 13.18 -4.93
C LYS A 163 -11.48 13.08 -6.35
N TYR A 164 -11.33 11.93 -6.99
CA TYR A 164 -11.72 11.67 -8.37
C TYR A 164 -12.61 10.41 -8.50
N PRO A 165 -13.82 10.43 -7.92
CA PRO A 165 -14.68 9.24 -7.84
C PRO A 165 -15.16 8.70 -9.20
N LEU A 166 -15.01 9.47 -10.28
CA LEU A 166 -15.38 9.05 -11.63
C LEU A 166 -14.25 8.33 -12.38
N ILE A 167 -13.02 8.37 -11.87
CA ILE A 167 -11.91 7.62 -12.46
C ILE A 167 -12.12 6.13 -12.23
N LYS A 168 -12.17 5.38 -13.33
CA LYS A 168 -12.16 3.92 -13.31
C LYS A 168 -10.75 3.46 -12.93
N GLN A 169 -10.55 2.99 -11.70
CA GLN A 169 -9.22 2.62 -11.20
C GLN A 169 -9.20 1.27 -10.49
N VAL A 170 -8.04 0.65 -10.51
CA VAL A 170 -7.67 -0.44 -9.62
C VAL A 170 -6.19 -0.33 -9.24
N GLY A 171 -5.91 -0.50 -7.95
CA GLY A 171 -4.56 -0.70 -7.46
C GLY A 171 -4.17 -2.17 -7.57
N LEU A 172 -3.01 -2.46 -8.13
CA LEU A 172 -2.57 -3.81 -8.44
C LEU A 172 -1.30 -4.15 -7.66
N CYS A 173 -1.32 -5.30 -7.02
CA CYS A 173 -0.20 -5.89 -6.30
C CYS A 173 -0.14 -7.38 -6.64
N HIS A 174 1.05 -7.98 -6.56
CA HIS A 174 1.25 -9.41 -6.78
C HIS A 174 1.35 -10.24 -5.48
N SER A 175 1.05 -9.64 -4.33
CA SER A 175 1.14 -10.30 -3.02
C SER A 175 0.22 -11.51 -2.88
N VAL A 176 -1.01 -11.44 -3.43
CA VAL A 176 -1.97 -12.54 -3.33
C VAL A 176 -1.52 -13.73 -4.16
N GLN A 177 -1.31 -13.58 -5.47
CA GLN A 177 -0.90 -14.70 -6.33
C GLN A 177 0.48 -15.23 -5.99
N GLY A 178 1.42 -14.34 -5.65
CA GLY A 178 2.78 -14.73 -5.25
C GLY A 178 2.80 -15.58 -3.97
N THR A 179 2.03 -15.19 -2.97
CA THR A 179 1.92 -15.98 -1.73
C THR A 179 1.16 -17.30 -1.94
N ALA A 180 0.12 -17.32 -2.78
CA ALA A 180 -0.55 -18.58 -3.12
C ALA A 180 0.43 -19.57 -3.77
N PHE A 181 1.30 -19.08 -4.67
CA PHE A 181 2.37 -19.87 -5.27
C PHE A 181 3.38 -20.40 -4.21
N GLU A 182 3.82 -19.55 -3.28
CA GLU A 182 4.74 -19.98 -2.21
C GLU A 182 4.12 -21.06 -1.32
N LEU A 183 2.85 -20.92 -0.92
CA LEU A 183 2.13 -21.90 -0.10
C LEU A 183 1.90 -23.22 -0.85
N ALA A 184 1.57 -23.15 -2.14
CA ALA A 184 1.44 -24.31 -3.01
C ALA A 184 2.76 -25.11 -3.08
N ARG A 185 3.89 -24.39 -3.27
CA ARG A 185 5.23 -24.95 -3.27
C ARG A 185 5.61 -25.56 -1.91
N ASP A 186 5.29 -24.91 -0.79
CA ASP A 186 5.56 -25.41 0.54
C ASP A 186 4.82 -26.74 0.77
N LEU A 187 3.56 -26.82 0.32
CA LEU A 187 2.70 -28.01 0.43
C LEU A 187 2.98 -29.08 -0.64
N GLU A 188 3.77 -28.76 -1.68
CA GLU A 188 4.02 -29.64 -2.84
C GLU A 188 2.73 -30.01 -3.59
N ILE A 189 1.79 -29.04 -3.71
CA ILE A 189 0.52 -29.18 -4.43
C ILE A 189 0.54 -28.22 -5.62
N PRO A 190 0.19 -28.66 -6.86
CA PRO A 190 0.05 -27.76 -8.01
C PRO A 190 -0.93 -26.62 -7.71
N LEU A 191 -0.57 -25.38 -8.09
CA LEU A 191 -1.38 -24.20 -7.79
C LEU A 191 -2.78 -24.27 -8.43
N GLU A 192 -2.89 -24.88 -9.60
CA GLU A 192 -4.13 -25.10 -10.34
C GLU A 192 -5.12 -26.05 -9.64
N GLU A 193 -4.64 -26.84 -8.69
CA GLU A 193 -5.48 -27.68 -7.83
C GLU A 193 -5.90 -26.97 -6.54
N ILE A 194 -5.38 -25.76 -6.30
CA ILE A 194 -5.68 -24.97 -5.10
C ILE A 194 -6.74 -23.92 -5.41
N ARG A 195 -7.81 -23.92 -4.61
CA ARG A 195 -8.79 -22.86 -4.56
C ARG A 195 -8.52 -21.96 -3.36
N TYR A 196 -8.37 -20.68 -3.57
CA TYR A 196 -8.21 -19.72 -2.47
C TYR A 196 -9.13 -18.50 -2.62
N ARG A 197 -9.39 -17.84 -1.50
CA ARG A 197 -10.09 -16.55 -1.44
C ARG A 197 -9.43 -15.68 -0.41
N ALA A 198 -8.87 -14.56 -0.83
CA ALA A 198 -8.23 -13.57 0.05
C ALA A 198 -9.07 -12.29 0.11
N ALA A 199 -9.05 -11.59 1.25
CA ALA A 199 -9.62 -10.27 1.41
C ALA A 199 -9.02 -9.52 2.60
N GLY A 200 -9.00 -8.19 2.52
CA GLY A 200 -8.48 -7.29 3.54
C GLY A 200 -8.11 -5.94 2.96
N ILE A 201 -6.92 -5.46 3.28
CA ILE A 201 -6.30 -4.29 2.66
C ILE A 201 -4.96 -4.69 2.03
N ASN A 202 -4.43 -3.89 1.13
CA ASN A 202 -3.14 -4.17 0.51
C ASN A 202 -2.05 -4.47 1.55
N HIS A 203 -1.29 -5.53 1.31
CA HIS A 203 -0.25 -6.10 2.17
C HIS A 203 -0.76 -6.65 3.53
N MET A 204 -2.03 -6.51 3.84
CA MET A 204 -2.67 -7.09 5.03
C MET A 204 -4.06 -7.65 4.69
N ALA A 205 -4.17 -8.30 3.53
CA ALA A 205 -5.26 -9.22 3.23
C ALA A 205 -4.92 -10.62 3.76
N PHE A 206 -5.94 -11.43 4.00
CA PHE A 206 -5.79 -12.77 4.54
C PHE A 206 -6.53 -13.77 3.67
N TYR A 207 -5.96 -14.97 3.51
CA TYR A 207 -6.65 -16.08 2.86
C TYR A 207 -7.77 -16.57 3.77
N LEU A 208 -9.01 -16.23 3.42
CA LEU A 208 -10.21 -16.69 4.13
C LEU A 208 -10.52 -18.16 3.83
N LYS A 209 -10.02 -18.64 2.67
CA LYS A 209 -10.03 -20.04 2.22
C LYS A 209 -8.73 -20.34 1.51
N PHE A 210 -8.20 -21.52 1.79
CA PHE A 210 -7.07 -22.11 1.09
C PHE A 210 -7.26 -23.62 1.06
N GLU A 211 -7.74 -24.16 -0.07
CA GLU A 211 -8.33 -25.48 -0.18
C GLU A 211 -7.78 -26.25 -1.38
N HIS A 212 -7.53 -27.54 -1.24
CA HIS A 212 -7.09 -28.46 -2.28
C HIS A 212 -8.29 -29.18 -2.91
N ARG A 213 -8.40 -29.12 -4.23
CA ARG A 213 -9.39 -29.86 -5.00
C ARG A 213 -9.05 -31.36 -5.00
N GLN A 214 -9.98 -32.21 -4.55
CA GLN A 214 -9.83 -33.64 -4.51
C GLN A 214 -10.31 -34.27 -5.83
N ALA A 215 -9.92 -35.54 -6.07
CA ALA A 215 -10.30 -36.29 -7.27
C ALA A 215 -11.82 -36.47 -7.44
N ASP A 216 -12.57 -36.48 -6.33
CA ASP A 216 -14.04 -36.56 -6.32
C ASP A 216 -14.72 -35.19 -6.54
N GLY A 217 -13.93 -34.11 -6.76
CA GLY A 217 -14.41 -32.75 -6.93
C GLY A 217 -14.69 -31.99 -5.62
N SER A 218 -14.56 -32.63 -4.47
CA SER A 218 -14.63 -31.97 -3.16
C SER A 218 -13.41 -31.10 -2.89
N TYR A 219 -13.45 -30.28 -1.84
CA TYR A 219 -12.35 -29.42 -1.44
C TYR A 219 -11.95 -29.68 0.01
N ARG A 220 -10.66 -29.89 0.25
CA ARG A 220 -10.07 -30.12 1.56
C ARG A 220 -9.33 -28.88 2.04
N ASP A 221 -9.61 -28.41 3.25
CA ASP A 221 -8.90 -27.32 3.88
C ASP A 221 -7.41 -27.66 4.08
N LEU A 222 -6.53 -26.73 3.69
CA LEU A 222 -5.07 -26.88 3.79
C LEU A 222 -4.46 -26.23 5.03
N TYR A 223 -5.21 -25.47 5.80
CA TYR A 223 -4.70 -24.84 7.02
C TYR A 223 -4.15 -25.82 8.05
N PRO A 224 -4.79 -26.97 8.32
CA PRO A 224 -4.23 -27.98 9.21
C PRO A 224 -2.85 -28.49 8.77
N ASP A 225 -2.62 -28.61 7.45
CA ASP A 225 -1.33 -29.07 6.91
C ASP A 225 -0.25 -28.00 7.03
N LEU A 226 -0.58 -26.72 6.75
CA LEU A 226 0.33 -25.58 6.92
C LEU A 226 0.77 -25.44 8.38
N VAL A 227 -0.17 -25.47 9.32
CA VAL A 227 0.12 -25.39 10.76
C VAL A 227 0.98 -26.57 11.24
N ARG A 228 0.66 -27.79 10.80
CA ARG A 228 1.43 -28.98 11.12
C ARG A 228 2.84 -28.89 10.56
N GLY A 229 2.98 -28.54 9.28
CA GLY A 229 4.28 -28.40 8.64
C GLY A 229 5.18 -27.35 9.30
N TYR A 230 4.61 -26.24 9.78
CA TYR A 230 5.34 -25.23 10.55
C TYR A 230 5.78 -25.78 11.92
N ARG A 231 4.90 -26.43 12.65
CA ARG A 231 5.23 -27.04 13.97
C ARG A 231 6.30 -28.11 13.88
N ASP A 232 6.28 -28.88 12.81
CA ASP A 232 7.24 -29.96 12.53
C ASP A 232 8.57 -29.41 11.97
N GLY A 233 8.70 -28.11 11.75
CA GLY A 233 9.89 -27.47 11.19
C GLY A 233 10.11 -27.72 9.69
N ARG A 234 9.09 -28.24 8.97
CA ARG A 234 9.16 -28.44 7.51
C ARG A 234 8.93 -27.12 6.74
N PHE A 235 8.20 -26.18 7.33
CA PHE A 235 7.87 -24.87 6.77
C PHE A 235 8.40 -23.76 7.68
N PRO A 236 8.66 -22.57 7.10
CA PRO A 236 8.65 -22.24 5.67
C PRO A 236 9.86 -22.85 4.94
N LYS A 237 9.67 -23.20 3.68
CA LYS A 237 10.81 -23.39 2.75
C LYS A 237 11.43 -22.01 2.45
N PRO A 238 12.71 -21.93 2.00
CA PRO A 238 13.30 -20.65 1.61
C PRO A 238 12.41 -19.89 0.63
N SER A 239 12.16 -18.60 0.89
CA SER A 239 11.32 -17.79 0.00
C SER A 239 11.96 -17.70 -1.39
N HIS A 240 11.14 -17.83 -2.43
CA HIS A 240 11.56 -17.62 -3.81
C HIS A 240 11.88 -16.15 -4.09
N TRP A 241 11.11 -15.26 -3.49
CA TRP A 241 11.20 -13.81 -3.71
C TRP A 241 12.31 -13.14 -2.88
N ASN A 242 12.47 -13.60 -1.64
CA ASN A 242 13.50 -13.08 -0.74
C ASN A 242 14.13 -14.21 0.09
N PRO A 243 15.24 -14.80 -0.39
CA PRO A 243 15.95 -15.84 0.38
C PRO A 243 16.44 -15.37 1.76
N ARG A 244 16.57 -14.06 1.99
CA ARG A 244 17.00 -13.48 3.26
C ARG A 244 15.89 -13.42 4.31
N CYS A 245 14.61 -13.56 3.89
CA CYS A 245 13.47 -13.53 4.80
C CYS A 245 12.74 -14.88 4.82
N PRO A 246 12.89 -15.69 5.87
CA PRO A 246 12.37 -17.06 5.92
C PRO A 246 10.90 -17.14 6.30
N ASN A 247 10.03 -16.30 5.87
CA ASN A 247 8.57 -16.33 6.09
C ASN A 247 8.04 -16.73 7.50
N LYS A 248 8.91 -16.78 8.52
CA LYS A 248 8.57 -17.24 9.87
C LYS A 248 7.51 -16.36 10.56
N VAL A 249 7.52 -15.05 10.27
CA VAL A 249 6.53 -14.12 10.83
C VAL A 249 5.12 -14.51 10.39
N ARG A 250 4.89 -14.76 9.10
CA ARG A 250 3.57 -15.12 8.57
C ARG A 250 3.07 -16.47 9.10
N TYR A 251 3.94 -17.45 9.24
CA TYR A 251 3.57 -18.74 9.84
C TYR A 251 3.26 -18.63 11.35
N GLU A 252 4.00 -17.79 12.08
CA GLU A 252 3.67 -17.50 13.48
C GLU A 252 2.31 -16.83 13.59
N VAL A 253 2.01 -15.86 12.71
CA VAL A 253 0.70 -15.19 12.63
C VAL A 253 -0.41 -16.19 12.31
N LEU A 254 -0.20 -17.10 11.35
CA LEU A 254 -1.14 -18.18 11.05
C LEU A 254 -1.48 -18.99 12.31
N THR A 255 -0.48 -19.38 13.11
CA THR A 255 -0.72 -20.19 14.30
C THR A 255 -1.48 -19.45 15.40
N ARG A 256 -1.47 -18.10 15.41
CA ARG A 256 -2.13 -17.23 16.40
C ARG A 256 -3.51 -16.77 15.96
N LEU A 257 -3.64 -16.37 14.71
CA LEU A 257 -4.87 -15.77 14.16
C LEU A 257 -5.72 -16.76 13.38
N GLY A 258 -5.16 -17.93 12.98
CA GLY A 258 -5.85 -18.96 12.21
C GLY A 258 -5.91 -18.70 10.71
N TYR A 259 -5.28 -17.62 10.21
CA TYR A 259 -5.30 -17.21 8.80
C TYR A 259 -3.93 -16.77 8.33
N PHE A 260 -3.59 -17.05 7.06
CA PHE A 260 -2.32 -16.66 6.46
C PHE A 260 -2.46 -15.31 5.76
N VAL A 261 -1.49 -14.39 5.98
CA VAL A 261 -1.46 -13.06 5.39
C VAL A 261 -0.82 -13.07 4.01
N THR A 262 -1.25 -12.18 3.13
CA THR A 262 -0.86 -12.18 1.71
C THR A 262 0.54 -11.63 1.43
N GLU A 263 1.04 -10.65 2.18
CA GLU A 263 2.35 -10.07 1.89
C GLU A 263 3.45 -10.72 2.74
N SER A 264 4.71 -10.46 2.38
CA SER A 264 5.89 -11.09 2.96
C SER A 264 6.07 -10.86 4.46
N SER A 265 6.90 -11.68 5.08
CA SER A 265 7.19 -11.61 6.51
C SER A 265 7.91 -10.33 6.93
N GLU A 266 8.79 -9.78 6.08
CA GLU A 266 9.45 -8.51 6.35
C GLU A 266 8.47 -7.35 6.42
N HIS A 267 7.48 -7.28 5.52
CA HIS A 267 6.44 -6.26 5.56
C HIS A 267 5.56 -6.41 6.81
N PHE A 268 5.05 -7.62 7.06
CA PHE A 268 4.15 -7.84 8.19
C PHE A 268 4.82 -7.59 9.55
N ALA A 269 6.13 -7.80 9.64
CA ALA A 269 6.89 -7.54 10.87
C ALA A 269 6.83 -6.06 11.29
N GLU A 270 6.83 -5.13 10.34
CA GLU A 270 6.77 -3.68 10.62
C GLU A 270 5.34 -3.10 10.64
N TYR A 271 4.31 -3.91 10.28
CA TYR A 271 2.92 -3.46 10.30
C TYR A 271 2.21 -3.71 11.63
N THR A 272 2.90 -4.36 12.55
CA THR A 272 2.34 -4.81 13.83
C THR A 272 3.31 -4.57 14.98
N PRO A 273 2.82 -4.43 16.23
CA PRO A 273 3.66 -4.11 17.37
C PRO A 273 4.39 -5.32 17.99
N TYR A 274 4.53 -6.45 17.26
CA TYR A 274 4.88 -7.71 17.92
C TYR A 274 6.30 -8.20 17.65
N PHE A 275 6.92 -7.82 16.54
CA PHE A 275 8.10 -8.50 16.00
C PHE A 275 9.37 -7.67 16.07
N ILE A 276 9.30 -6.38 15.74
CA ILE A 276 10.43 -5.45 15.81
C ILE A 276 10.27 -4.66 17.10
N LYS A 277 11.11 -4.94 18.08
CA LYS A 277 11.06 -4.35 19.42
C LYS A 277 12.42 -3.84 19.85
N ASP A 278 12.45 -2.65 20.45
CA ASP A 278 13.68 -2.17 21.08
C ASP A 278 14.07 -3.08 22.26
N GLY A 279 15.36 -3.32 22.41
CA GLY A 279 15.90 -4.21 23.43
C GLY A 279 15.59 -5.70 23.24
N ARG A 280 14.96 -6.13 22.10
CA ARG A 280 14.64 -7.52 21.81
C ARG A 280 15.26 -8.03 20.49
N PRO A 281 16.62 -8.03 20.40
CA PRO A 281 17.31 -8.56 19.22
C PRO A 281 17.05 -10.05 19.01
N ASP A 282 16.70 -10.78 20.07
CA ASP A 282 16.30 -12.19 20.02
C ASP A 282 15.08 -12.44 19.11
N LEU A 283 14.12 -11.48 19.02
CA LEU A 283 12.98 -11.60 18.14
C LEU A 283 13.39 -11.43 16.66
N ILE A 284 14.30 -10.49 16.39
CA ILE A 284 14.85 -10.26 15.04
C ILE A 284 15.54 -11.54 14.55
N GLU A 285 16.38 -12.15 15.38
CA GLU A 285 17.07 -13.41 15.07
C GLU A 285 16.09 -14.58 14.93
N LYS A 286 15.19 -14.76 15.90
CA LYS A 286 14.20 -15.86 15.90
C LYS A 286 13.39 -15.91 14.62
N PHE A 287 12.89 -14.74 14.17
CA PHE A 287 12.02 -14.66 13.01
C PHE A 287 12.78 -14.38 11.70
N GLY A 288 14.08 -14.11 11.76
CA GLY A 288 14.91 -13.80 10.60
C GLY A 288 14.45 -12.51 9.90
N ILE A 289 14.22 -11.45 10.67
CA ILE A 289 13.69 -10.18 10.14
C ILE A 289 14.83 -9.37 9.53
N PRO A 290 14.78 -9.07 8.22
CA PRO A 290 15.84 -8.31 7.57
C PRO A 290 15.63 -6.81 7.74
N LEU A 291 16.19 -6.22 8.79
CA LEU A 291 16.18 -4.78 8.97
C LEU A 291 16.91 -4.08 7.82
N ASP A 292 16.40 -2.90 7.41
CA ASP A 292 16.93 -2.12 6.27
C ASP A 292 16.96 -2.91 4.93
N GLU A 293 16.00 -3.80 4.74
CA GLU A 293 15.95 -4.64 3.54
C GLU A 293 15.72 -3.83 2.27
N TYR A 294 14.79 -2.86 2.30
CA TYR A 294 14.47 -2.08 1.10
C TYR A 294 15.64 -1.21 0.62
N PRO A 295 16.37 -0.47 1.46
CA PRO A 295 17.62 0.18 1.06
C PRO A 295 18.63 -0.76 0.40
N LYS A 296 18.80 -1.98 0.94
CA LYS A 296 19.69 -2.98 0.35
C LYS A 296 19.21 -3.41 -1.05
N ARG A 297 17.92 -3.69 -1.20
CA ARG A 297 17.32 -4.02 -2.50
C ARG A 297 17.51 -2.90 -3.52
N CYS A 298 17.32 -1.63 -3.09
CA CYS A 298 17.54 -0.47 -3.94
C CYS A 298 18.97 -0.42 -4.48
N ILE A 299 19.96 -0.55 -3.60
CA ILE A 299 21.38 -0.54 -3.98
C ILE A 299 21.68 -1.69 -4.94
N GLU A 300 21.26 -2.91 -4.60
CA GLU A 300 21.48 -4.10 -5.44
C GLU A 300 20.82 -3.97 -6.82
N GLN A 301 19.63 -3.36 -6.88
CA GLN A 301 18.93 -3.17 -8.13
C GLN A 301 19.56 -2.08 -9.00
N ILE A 302 20.02 -0.98 -8.41
CA ILE A 302 20.78 0.05 -9.10
C ILE A 302 22.04 -0.54 -9.74
N GLU A 303 22.80 -1.34 -8.98
CA GLU A 303 24.01 -1.98 -9.51
C GLU A 303 23.67 -3.01 -10.61
N ARG A 304 22.64 -3.82 -10.40
CA ARG A 304 22.18 -4.80 -11.40
C ARG A 304 21.74 -4.13 -12.68
N TRP A 305 21.03 -2.99 -12.57
CA TRP A 305 20.53 -2.25 -13.73
C TRP A 305 21.65 -1.78 -14.67
N LYS A 306 22.80 -1.37 -14.15
CA LYS A 306 23.97 -0.97 -14.96
C LYS A 306 24.37 -2.06 -15.97
N GLY A 307 24.38 -3.32 -15.53
CA GLY A 307 24.65 -4.47 -16.40
C GLY A 307 23.48 -4.83 -17.32
N GLN A 308 22.25 -4.80 -16.79
CA GLN A 308 21.05 -5.16 -17.55
C GLN A 308 20.76 -4.18 -18.69
N ALA A 309 20.91 -2.88 -18.46
CA ALA A 309 20.72 -1.87 -19.50
C ALA A 309 21.67 -2.09 -20.68
N ALA A 310 22.94 -2.38 -20.41
CA ALA A 310 23.92 -2.71 -21.44
C ALA A 310 23.56 -4.00 -22.18
N ALA A 311 23.15 -5.04 -21.45
CA ALA A 311 22.69 -6.31 -22.02
C ALA A 311 21.46 -6.13 -22.93
N TYR A 312 20.46 -5.37 -22.49
CA TYR A 312 19.29 -5.08 -23.30
C TYR A 312 19.63 -4.26 -24.56
N ARG A 313 20.57 -3.31 -24.49
CA ARG A 313 21.05 -2.56 -25.68
C ARG A 313 21.75 -3.46 -26.70
N SER A 314 22.56 -4.42 -26.26
CA SER A 314 23.35 -5.30 -27.13
C SER A 314 22.59 -6.53 -27.62
N ALA A 315 21.63 -7.04 -26.87
CA ALA A 315 20.87 -8.23 -27.24
C ALA A 315 20.09 -8.02 -28.55
N GLU A 316 20.09 -9.00 -29.42
CA GLU A 316 19.26 -8.99 -30.62
C GLU A 316 17.77 -9.19 -30.31
N ASN A 317 17.49 -10.12 -29.39
CA ASN A 317 16.16 -10.46 -28.90
C ASN A 317 16.14 -10.39 -27.37
N ILE A 318 14.97 -10.14 -26.79
CA ILE A 318 14.76 -10.15 -25.34
C ILE A 318 13.84 -11.33 -25.01
N GLU A 319 14.27 -12.18 -24.11
CA GLU A 319 13.45 -13.29 -23.61
C GLU A 319 12.23 -12.77 -22.88
N ILE A 320 11.07 -13.37 -23.19
CA ILE A 320 9.77 -13.00 -22.60
C ILE A 320 9.32 -14.20 -21.76
N GLU A 321 9.26 -13.98 -20.47
CA GLU A 321 8.63 -14.88 -19.52
C GLU A 321 7.27 -14.30 -19.16
N GLU A 322 6.24 -15.15 -19.05
CA GLU A 322 4.92 -14.73 -18.56
C GLU A 322 5.08 -14.25 -17.11
N SER A 323 4.62 -13.02 -16.88
CA SER A 323 4.68 -12.45 -15.54
C SER A 323 3.44 -12.81 -14.71
N HIS A 324 3.49 -12.59 -13.42
CA HIS A 324 2.34 -12.76 -12.54
C HIS A 324 1.48 -11.49 -12.42
N GLU A 325 1.68 -10.51 -13.33
CA GLU A 325 0.98 -9.22 -13.29
C GLU A 325 -0.43 -9.33 -13.88
N TYR A 326 -1.40 -8.71 -13.21
CA TYR A 326 -2.80 -8.74 -13.65
C TYR A 326 -3.11 -7.82 -14.83
N ALA A 327 -2.25 -6.83 -15.14
CA ALA A 327 -2.55 -5.78 -16.10
C ALA A 327 -2.99 -6.32 -17.47
N SER A 328 -2.25 -7.27 -18.07
CA SER A 328 -2.57 -7.83 -19.36
C SER A 328 -3.89 -8.61 -19.35
N SER A 329 -4.19 -9.32 -18.25
CA SER A 329 -5.48 -10.02 -18.06
C SER A 329 -6.66 -9.05 -17.99
N ILE A 330 -6.52 -7.96 -17.22
CA ILE A 330 -7.54 -6.91 -17.10
C ILE A 330 -7.81 -6.29 -18.47
N MET A 331 -6.75 -5.87 -19.17
CA MET A 331 -6.86 -5.27 -20.51
C MET A 331 -7.55 -6.21 -21.49
N ASN A 332 -7.17 -7.50 -21.52
CA ASN A 332 -7.78 -8.50 -22.37
C ASN A 332 -9.27 -8.67 -22.05
N SER A 333 -9.61 -8.84 -20.78
CA SER A 333 -11.00 -9.07 -20.37
C SER A 333 -11.91 -7.89 -20.68
N VAL A 334 -11.43 -6.66 -20.44
CA VAL A 334 -12.18 -5.45 -20.78
C VAL A 334 -12.34 -5.31 -22.30
N TRP A 335 -11.28 -5.63 -23.06
CA TRP A 335 -11.28 -5.45 -24.52
C TRP A 335 -12.09 -6.49 -25.27
N THR A 336 -12.07 -7.75 -24.82
CA THR A 336 -12.72 -8.88 -25.48
C THR A 336 -14.07 -9.25 -24.89
N GLY A 337 -14.30 -8.91 -23.62
CA GLY A 337 -15.45 -9.40 -22.83
C GLY A 337 -15.22 -10.80 -22.23
N GLU A 338 -14.09 -11.45 -22.47
CA GLU A 338 -13.76 -12.73 -21.85
C GLU A 338 -13.50 -12.51 -20.34
N PRO A 339 -14.29 -13.15 -19.45
CA PRO A 339 -14.20 -12.85 -18.03
C PRO A 339 -12.93 -13.42 -17.38
N SER A 340 -12.35 -12.66 -16.46
CA SER A 340 -11.28 -13.13 -15.57
C SER A 340 -11.52 -12.67 -14.13
N VAL A 341 -10.81 -13.27 -13.18
CA VAL A 341 -10.82 -12.87 -11.77
C VAL A 341 -9.43 -12.45 -11.37
N ILE A 342 -9.33 -11.24 -10.81
CA ILE A 342 -8.09 -10.70 -10.26
C ILE A 342 -8.31 -10.34 -8.78
N TYR A 343 -7.24 -10.09 -8.05
CA TYR A 343 -7.30 -9.43 -6.74
C TYR A 343 -6.89 -7.98 -6.90
N GLY A 344 -7.84 -7.07 -6.64
CA GLY A 344 -7.65 -5.64 -6.88
C GLY A 344 -7.88 -4.79 -5.63
N ASN A 345 -7.14 -3.71 -5.54
CA ASN A 345 -7.34 -2.67 -4.53
C ASN A 345 -8.33 -1.65 -5.08
N VAL A 346 -9.49 -1.58 -4.45
CA VAL A 346 -10.64 -0.77 -4.87
C VAL A 346 -11.26 -0.07 -3.66
N ARG A 347 -12.10 0.95 -3.89
CA ARG A 347 -12.94 1.47 -2.82
C ARG A 347 -13.82 0.36 -2.25
N ASN A 348 -13.91 0.24 -0.93
CA ASN A 348 -14.62 -0.84 -0.26
C ASN A 348 -16.11 -0.90 -0.64
N ASN A 349 -16.81 0.24 -0.64
CA ASN A 349 -18.23 0.34 -1.00
C ASN A 349 -19.10 -0.79 -0.38
N GLY A 350 -18.76 -1.23 0.85
CA GLY A 350 -19.47 -2.30 1.55
C GLY A 350 -19.11 -3.72 1.13
N CYS A 351 -18.12 -3.94 0.27
CA CYS A 351 -17.64 -5.30 -0.07
C CYS A 351 -17.19 -6.06 1.18
N ILE A 352 -16.46 -5.40 2.07
CA ILE A 352 -16.11 -5.88 3.41
C ILE A 352 -16.89 -5.07 4.43
N THR A 353 -17.96 -5.67 4.98
CA THR A 353 -18.92 -4.95 5.84
C THR A 353 -18.36 -4.57 7.21
N SER A 354 -17.25 -5.17 7.64
CA SER A 354 -16.57 -4.88 8.91
C SER A 354 -15.50 -3.79 8.82
N LEU A 355 -15.24 -3.24 7.61
CA LEU A 355 -14.31 -2.12 7.38
C LEU A 355 -15.09 -0.85 6.97
N PRO A 356 -14.50 0.35 7.09
CA PRO A 356 -15.12 1.58 6.62
C PRO A 356 -15.49 1.51 5.13
N GLU A 357 -16.64 2.04 4.76
CA GLU A 357 -17.18 1.98 3.40
C GLU A 357 -16.29 2.71 2.38
N ASN A 358 -15.62 3.76 2.80
CA ASN A 358 -14.76 4.58 1.95
C ASN A 358 -13.29 4.12 1.90
N CYS A 359 -12.86 3.15 2.73
CA CYS A 359 -11.47 2.69 2.71
C CYS A 359 -11.11 1.96 1.40
N ALA A 360 -9.82 1.82 1.13
CA ALA A 360 -9.34 0.92 0.08
C ALA A 360 -9.33 -0.52 0.61
N ALA A 361 -9.93 -1.44 -0.13
CA ALA A 361 -9.98 -2.87 0.19
C ALA A 361 -9.36 -3.69 -0.94
N GLU A 362 -8.63 -4.73 -0.58
CA GLU A 362 -8.11 -5.73 -1.53
C GLU A 362 -9.06 -6.94 -1.53
N VAL A 363 -9.73 -7.15 -2.66
CA VAL A 363 -10.79 -8.16 -2.81
C VAL A 363 -10.72 -8.81 -4.20
N PRO A 364 -11.29 -10.04 -4.36
CA PRO A 364 -11.49 -10.60 -5.69
C PRO A 364 -12.41 -9.68 -6.52
N CYS A 365 -12.02 -9.42 -7.75
CA CYS A 365 -12.79 -8.63 -8.71
C CYS A 365 -13.04 -9.47 -9.97
N LEU A 366 -14.28 -9.54 -10.42
CA LEU A 366 -14.61 -10.01 -11.75
C LEU A 366 -14.28 -8.89 -12.75
N VAL A 367 -13.64 -9.23 -13.85
CA VAL A 367 -13.31 -8.30 -14.94
C VAL A 367 -13.87 -8.84 -16.25
N ASP A 368 -14.63 -8.02 -16.94
CA ASP A 368 -15.17 -8.29 -18.27
C ASP A 368 -15.36 -6.97 -19.06
N ALA A 369 -16.12 -6.97 -20.16
CA ALA A 369 -16.41 -5.77 -20.95
C ALA A 369 -17.10 -4.65 -20.15
N SER A 370 -17.68 -4.95 -18.98
CA SER A 370 -18.27 -3.95 -18.07
C SER A 370 -17.24 -3.29 -17.16
N GLY A 371 -15.98 -3.72 -17.24
CA GLY A 371 -14.88 -3.23 -16.40
C GLY A 371 -14.62 -4.09 -15.18
N ILE A 372 -14.16 -3.46 -14.09
CA ILE A 372 -13.70 -4.13 -12.86
C ILE A 372 -14.84 -4.11 -11.85
N GLN A 373 -15.27 -5.30 -11.42
CA GLN A 373 -16.45 -5.50 -10.56
C GLN A 373 -16.01 -6.20 -9.26
N PRO A 374 -15.85 -5.45 -8.15
CA PRO A 374 -15.48 -6.03 -6.86
C PRO A 374 -16.54 -7.01 -6.35
N THR A 375 -16.10 -8.13 -5.76
CA THR A 375 -17.02 -9.13 -5.21
C THR A 375 -17.32 -8.85 -3.74
N PHE A 376 -18.55 -9.19 -3.33
CA PHE A 376 -18.96 -9.09 -1.94
C PHE A 376 -18.27 -10.17 -1.08
N ILE A 377 -17.66 -9.75 0.03
CA ILE A 377 -16.96 -10.59 1.00
C ILE A 377 -17.81 -10.84 2.25
N GLY A 378 -18.52 -9.79 2.71
CA GLY A 378 -19.21 -9.76 3.99
C GLY A 378 -18.29 -9.39 5.15
N THR A 379 -18.60 -9.92 6.34
CA THR A 379 -17.85 -9.63 7.57
C THR A 379 -16.62 -10.53 7.66
N LEU A 380 -15.45 -9.92 7.88
CA LEU A 380 -14.22 -10.67 8.18
C LEU A 380 -14.27 -11.26 9.62
N PRO A 381 -13.50 -12.32 9.89
CA PRO A 381 -13.26 -12.78 11.26
C PRO A 381 -12.85 -11.62 12.17
N PRO A 382 -13.38 -11.55 13.41
CA PRO A 382 -13.21 -10.36 14.27
C PRO A 382 -11.75 -10.05 14.59
N GLN A 383 -10.88 -11.06 14.77
CA GLN A 383 -9.45 -10.86 14.99
C GLN A 383 -8.74 -10.23 13.78
N LEU A 384 -9.15 -10.58 12.56
CA LEU A 384 -8.60 -9.99 11.35
C LEU A 384 -9.10 -8.55 11.17
N THR A 385 -10.40 -8.32 11.39
CA THR A 385 -10.98 -6.97 11.37
C THR A 385 -10.25 -6.04 12.33
N ALA A 386 -10.05 -6.47 13.58
CA ALA A 386 -9.38 -5.69 14.60
C ALA A 386 -7.94 -5.33 14.17
N LEU A 387 -7.19 -6.29 13.66
CA LEU A 387 -5.82 -6.07 13.21
C LEU A 387 -5.75 -5.16 11.99
N ILE A 388 -6.57 -5.40 10.96
CA ILE A 388 -6.62 -4.59 9.73
C ILE A 388 -6.98 -3.13 10.06
N ARG A 389 -7.94 -2.91 10.95
CA ARG A 389 -8.38 -1.56 11.32
C ARG A 389 -7.29 -0.72 11.95
N THR A 390 -6.31 -1.29 12.63
CA THR A 390 -5.17 -0.51 13.15
C THR A 390 -4.45 0.24 12.04
N ASN A 391 -4.24 -0.41 10.89
CA ASN A 391 -3.59 0.20 9.72
C ASN A 391 -4.56 1.04 8.86
N VAL A 392 -5.84 0.66 8.78
CA VAL A 392 -6.87 1.51 8.12
C VAL A 392 -6.97 2.88 8.78
N ASN A 393 -6.86 2.98 10.10
CA ASN A 393 -6.86 4.26 10.81
C ASN A 393 -5.69 5.18 10.37
N VAL A 394 -4.51 4.61 10.16
CA VAL A 394 -3.33 5.35 9.66
C VAL A 394 -3.57 5.86 8.24
N GLN A 395 -4.11 5.00 7.38
CA GLN A 395 -4.44 5.35 5.99
C GLN A 395 -5.50 6.45 5.92
N GLU A 396 -6.57 6.34 6.72
CA GLU A 396 -7.64 7.33 6.80
C GLU A 396 -7.11 8.70 7.21
N LEU A 397 -6.30 8.77 8.26
CA LEU A 397 -5.71 10.01 8.73
C LEU A 397 -4.74 10.62 7.72
N THR A 398 -3.98 9.79 7.01
CA THR A 398 -3.09 10.26 5.94
C THR A 398 -3.88 10.83 4.76
N VAL A 399 -4.95 10.17 4.33
CA VAL A 399 -5.84 10.66 3.27
C VAL A 399 -6.56 11.93 3.73
N ALA A 400 -7.05 11.98 4.98
CA ALA A 400 -7.66 13.18 5.56
C ALA A 400 -6.69 14.37 5.57
N ALA A 401 -5.42 14.13 5.92
CA ALA A 401 -4.39 15.17 5.85
C ALA A 401 -4.25 15.74 4.43
N LEU A 402 -4.18 14.87 3.41
CA LEU A 402 -4.08 15.26 2.01
C LEU A 402 -5.32 16.01 1.49
N MET A 403 -6.52 15.55 1.88
CA MET A 403 -7.79 16.14 1.44
C MET A 403 -8.09 17.49 2.09
N THR A 404 -7.69 17.69 3.34
CA THR A 404 -8.02 18.87 4.14
C THR A 404 -6.86 19.86 4.29
N GLU A 405 -5.66 19.49 3.83
CA GLU A 405 -4.40 20.22 4.07
C GLU A 405 -4.13 20.45 5.57
N ASN A 406 -4.70 19.60 6.44
CA ASN A 406 -4.49 19.70 7.89
C ASN A 406 -3.31 18.84 8.33
N ARG A 407 -2.19 19.49 8.62
CA ARG A 407 -0.95 18.84 9.07
C ARG A 407 -1.10 18.02 10.36
N GLU A 408 -2.06 18.35 11.23
CA GLU A 408 -2.25 17.65 12.50
C GLU A 408 -2.61 16.16 12.28
N HIS A 409 -3.32 15.84 11.21
CA HIS A 409 -3.65 14.45 10.89
C HIS A 409 -2.42 13.57 10.64
N LEU A 410 -1.28 14.15 10.24
CA LEU A 410 -0.04 13.37 10.07
C LEU A 410 0.54 12.90 11.40
N TYR A 411 0.53 13.76 12.42
CA TYR A 411 0.94 13.37 13.76
C TYR A 411 0.00 12.33 14.33
N HIS A 412 -1.31 12.51 14.12
CA HIS A 412 -2.30 11.52 14.54
C HIS A 412 -2.13 10.19 13.80
N ALA A 413 -1.81 10.20 12.50
CA ALA A 413 -1.52 8.99 11.73
C ALA A 413 -0.31 8.23 12.31
N ALA A 414 0.78 8.94 12.59
CA ALA A 414 1.97 8.36 13.21
C ALA A 414 1.71 7.81 14.63
N MET A 415 0.86 8.49 15.43
CA MET A 415 0.42 8.00 16.74
C MET A 415 -0.41 6.71 16.65
N MET A 416 -1.19 6.54 15.58
CA MET A 416 -2.04 5.36 15.39
C MET A 416 -1.31 4.22 14.69
N ASP A 417 -0.09 4.45 14.17
CA ASP A 417 0.71 3.38 13.58
C ASP A 417 1.14 2.37 14.64
N PRO A 418 0.78 1.07 14.49
CA PRO A 418 0.99 0.10 15.55
C PRO A 418 2.45 -0.12 15.94
N HIS A 419 3.37 -0.03 14.97
CA HIS A 419 4.79 -0.20 15.22
C HIS A 419 5.38 1.05 15.88
N THR A 420 5.12 2.23 15.35
CA THR A 420 5.59 3.51 15.90
C THR A 420 5.08 3.72 17.32
N ALA A 421 3.79 3.49 17.57
CA ALA A 421 3.19 3.64 18.91
C ALA A 421 3.70 2.63 19.95
N ALA A 422 4.21 1.48 19.49
CA ALA A 422 4.76 0.47 20.39
C ALA A 422 6.22 0.74 20.80
N GLU A 423 6.93 1.58 20.05
CA GLU A 423 8.36 1.84 20.24
C GLU A 423 8.66 3.26 20.78
N LEU A 424 7.80 4.25 20.47
CA LEU A 424 8.06 5.66 20.76
C LEU A 424 7.01 6.26 21.70
N ASP A 425 7.41 7.24 22.51
CA ASP A 425 6.49 8.09 23.26
C ASP A 425 5.93 9.23 22.40
N LEU A 426 4.96 9.99 22.94
CA LEU A 426 4.25 11.04 22.22
C LEU A 426 5.18 12.18 21.75
N ASP A 427 6.14 12.59 22.57
CA ASP A 427 7.08 13.66 22.22
C ASP A 427 8.05 13.22 21.13
N GLN A 428 8.50 11.97 21.19
CA GLN A 428 9.32 11.34 20.14
C GLN A 428 8.56 11.25 18.81
N ILE A 429 7.29 10.83 18.83
CA ILE A 429 6.45 10.73 17.61
C ILE A 429 6.27 12.12 16.98
N TRP A 430 5.99 13.15 17.79
CA TRP A 430 5.87 14.52 17.29
C TRP A 430 7.17 15.01 16.65
N SER A 431 8.29 14.82 17.34
CA SER A 431 9.61 15.21 16.86
C SER A 431 10.01 14.45 15.58
N LEU A 432 9.71 13.16 15.52
CA LEU A 432 9.93 12.31 14.34
C LEU A 432 9.16 12.84 13.11
N VAL A 433 7.88 13.17 13.28
CA VAL A 433 7.06 13.72 12.18
C VAL A 433 7.59 15.08 11.74
N ASP A 434 7.98 15.96 12.67
CA ASP A 434 8.57 17.25 12.33
C ASP A 434 9.89 17.10 11.53
N ASP A 435 10.77 16.20 11.97
CA ASP A 435 12.03 15.92 11.29
C ASP A 435 11.82 15.32 9.89
N LEU A 436 10.87 14.39 9.73
CA LEU A 436 10.51 13.82 8.43
C LEU A 436 9.94 14.87 7.48
N LEU A 437 9.01 15.71 7.95
CA LEU A 437 8.43 16.78 7.14
C LEU A 437 9.48 17.81 6.73
N ALA A 438 10.43 18.14 7.61
CA ALA A 438 11.52 19.04 7.30
C ALA A 438 12.48 18.44 6.27
N ALA A 439 12.79 17.16 6.37
CA ALA A 439 13.69 16.47 5.45
C ALA A 439 13.08 16.25 4.07
N HIS A 440 11.75 16.05 4.00
CA HIS A 440 11.02 15.85 2.75
C HIS A 440 10.43 17.13 2.12
N ARG A 441 10.69 18.31 2.69
CA ARG A 441 10.05 19.59 2.29
C ARG A 441 9.99 19.85 0.79
N ASP A 442 11.01 19.43 0.04
CA ASP A 442 11.11 19.67 -1.41
C ASP A 442 10.28 18.67 -2.24
N TRP A 443 9.71 17.64 -1.61
CA TRP A 443 9.01 16.53 -2.23
C TRP A 443 7.53 16.40 -1.83
N ILE A 444 7.12 17.10 -0.78
CA ILE A 444 5.75 17.11 -0.26
C ILE A 444 5.07 18.45 -0.49
N PRO A 445 3.73 18.52 -0.55
CA PRO A 445 3.02 19.78 -0.68
C PRO A 445 3.35 20.76 0.45
N GLU A 446 3.42 22.06 0.11
CA GLU A 446 3.44 23.11 1.12
C GLU A 446 2.08 23.17 1.82
N TRP A 447 2.05 22.88 3.11
CA TRP A 447 0.85 22.92 3.93
C TRP A 447 0.58 24.33 4.45
N ARG A 448 -0.59 24.88 4.16
CA ARG A 448 -1.04 26.15 4.74
C ARG A 448 -1.34 25.94 6.21
N GLY A 449 -0.58 26.57 7.07
CA GLY A 449 -0.72 26.49 8.52
C GLY A 449 0.46 25.81 9.19
N SER A 450 1.62 26.50 9.22
CA SER A 450 2.67 26.08 10.13
C SER A 450 2.18 26.26 11.55
N ARG A 451 2.10 25.16 12.33
CA ARG A 451 2.06 25.29 13.79
C ARG A 451 3.12 26.30 14.20
N LYS A 452 2.73 27.33 14.92
CA LYS A 452 3.67 27.99 15.83
C LYS A 452 4.04 26.89 16.83
N THR A 453 5.17 26.23 16.59
CA THR A 453 5.72 25.23 17.50
C THR A 453 5.69 25.80 18.90
N CYS A 454 5.02 25.11 19.81
CA CYS A 454 5.07 25.38 21.23
C CYS A 454 6.47 25.01 21.72
N ARG A 455 7.48 25.83 21.36
CA ARG A 455 8.80 25.76 21.99
C ARG A 455 8.61 26.33 23.40
N GLN A 456 8.68 25.47 24.39
CA GLN A 456 8.95 25.90 25.76
C GLN A 456 10.16 26.83 25.71
N ARG A 457 9.95 28.11 25.94
CA ARG A 457 11.07 29.01 26.17
C ARG A 457 11.82 28.53 27.40
N LYS A 458 13.15 28.70 27.41
CA LYS A 458 14.04 28.35 28.54
C LYS A 458 13.65 29.04 29.85
N ASP A 459 12.64 29.92 29.83
CA ASP A 459 12.10 30.69 30.96
C ASP A 459 10.85 30.06 31.63
N GLY A 460 10.42 28.87 31.17
CA GLY A 460 9.28 28.18 31.79
C GLY A 460 7.88 28.68 31.41
N THR A 461 7.75 29.65 30.51
CA THR A 461 6.43 30.18 30.09
C THR A 461 5.74 29.23 29.14
N VAL A 462 4.58 28.69 29.54
CA VAL A 462 3.67 27.89 28.73
C VAL A 462 2.76 28.82 27.93
N LEU A 463 2.88 28.87 26.63
CA LEU A 463 1.91 29.58 25.77
C LEU A 463 0.61 28.79 25.69
N VAL A 464 -0.43 29.33 26.31
CA VAL A 464 -1.80 28.79 26.26
C VAL A 464 -2.39 28.96 24.85
N TRP A 465 -2.93 27.90 24.32
CA TRP A 465 -3.65 27.82 23.06
C TRP A 465 -4.89 28.73 23.03
N ASN A 466 -4.94 29.67 22.07
CA ASN A 466 -6.22 30.21 21.63
C ASN A 466 -6.79 29.32 20.52
N ARG A 467 -7.82 28.60 20.85
CA ARG A 467 -8.66 27.87 19.90
C ARG A 467 -9.57 28.88 19.18
N ASP A 468 -9.17 29.35 18.03
CA ASP A 468 -10.14 29.88 17.07
C ASP A 468 -10.74 28.69 16.31
N MET A 469 -11.74 28.09 16.93
CA MET A 469 -12.61 27.08 16.33
C MET A 469 -13.65 27.81 15.45
N ALA A 470 -13.33 28.05 14.20
CA ALA A 470 -14.32 28.25 13.16
C ALA A 470 -14.49 26.92 12.40
N SER A 471 -15.30 26.03 12.94
CA SER A 471 -15.89 24.95 12.13
C SER A 471 -16.90 25.58 11.18
N PRO A 472 -16.84 25.38 9.87
CA PRO A 472 -17.97 25.66 9.01
C PRO A 472 -19.02 24.57 9.24
N THR A 473 -20.03 24.88 10.03
CA THR A 473 -21.29 24.14 10.05
C THR A 473 -21.89 24.22 8.64
N PRO A 474 -22.25 23.11 7.99
CA PRO A 474 -23.00 23.20 6.75
C PRO A 474 -24.38 23.76 7.05
N THR A 475 -24.61 25.02 6.67
CA THR A 475 -25.93 25.62 6.66
C THR A 475 -26.72 25.02 5.50
N PHE A 476 -27.60 24.08 5.82
CA PHE A 476 -28.68 23.71 4.92
C PHE A 476 -29.68 24.89 4.87
N SER A 477 -29.64 25.66 3.80
CA SER A 477 -30.68 26.61 3.49
C SER A 477 -31.92 25.84 3.00
N ARG A 478 -32.90 25.67 3.87
CA ARG A 478 -34.26 25.33 3.46
C ARG A 478 -34.91 26.59 2.90
N THR A 479 -34.98 26.72 1.59
CA THR A 479 -35.98 27.54 0.93
C THR A 479 -37.12 26.62 0.51
N GLY A 480 -38.20 26.67 1.23
CA GLY A 480 -39.45 26.01 0.92
C GLY A 480 -40.52 26.51 1.89
N SER A 481 -41.31 27.49 1.44
CA SER A 481 -42.48 28.03 2.12
C SER A 481 -43.49 26.91 2.37
N HIS A 482 -43.83 26.66 3.64
CA HIS A 482 -44.97 25.84 4.03
C HIS A 482 -46.15 26.76 4.41
N ASP A 483 -47.23 26.58 3.66
CA ASP A 483 -48.57 27.09 3.92
C ASP A 483 -49.22 26.25 5.05
N PRO A 484 -49.78 26.88 6.12
CA PRO A 484 -50.26 26.14 7.29
C PRO A 484 -51.73 25.70 7.26
N ASP A 485 -52.42 25.69 6.11
CA ASP A 485 -53.86 25.35 6.07
C ASP A 485 -54.20 24.20 5.11
N ARG A 486 -54.00 22.92 5.58
CA ARG A 486 -54.80 21.78 5.09
C ARG A 486 -54.90 20.67 6.14
N PRO A 487 -56.14 20.23 6.47
CA PRO A 487 -56.37 19.19 7.47
C PRO A 487 -56.24 17.78 6.84
N PHE A 488 -55.54 16.88 7.50
CA PHE A 488 -55.56 15.44 7.20
C PHE A 488 -56.29 14.67 8.30
N GLY A 489 -57.34 14.00 7.88
CA GLY A 489 -58.14 13.10 8.71
C GLY A 489 -57.58 11.69 8.79
N ARG A 490 -57.63 11.15 9.99
CA ARG A 490 -57.93 9.77 10.49
C ARG A 490 -57.70 8.58 9.57
N ARG A 491 -57.02 7.47 10.02
CA ARG A 491 -57.43 6.47 11.03
C ARG A 491 -56.36 5.34 11.11
N LEU A 492 -56.03 4.98 12.35
CA LEU A 492 -56.18 3.73 13.10
C LEU A 492 -55.34 2.49 12.67
N GLY A 493 -54.58 1.95 13.64
CA GLY A 493 -54.11 0.57 13.74
C GLY A 493 -53.08 0.38 14.86
N SER A 494 -53.58 0.01 16.05
CA SER A 494 -52.98 -0.71 17.21
C SER A 494 -51.62 -1.38 16.96
N GLY A 495 -50.53 -1.21 17.75
CA GLY A 495 -50.43 -1.55 19.15
C GLY A 495 -49.36 -2.64 19.30
N ILE A 496 -48.19 -2.34 19.91
CA ILE A 496 -47.38 -3.23 20.75
C ILE A 496 -46.33 -2.34 21.42
N GLN A 497 -46.38 -2.26 22.75
CA GLN A 497 -45.33 -1.68 23.59
C GLN A 497 -44.25 -2.71 23.85
N PRO A 498 -42.95 -2.34 23.93
CA PRO A 498 -41.97 -3.13 24.61
C PRO A 498 -41.72 -2.65 26.04
N ASP A 499 -41.67 -3.64 26.91
CA ASP A 499 -41.44 -3.62 28.34
C ASP A 499 -40.04 -3.09 28.70
N ALA A 500 -39.97 -2.13 29.59
CA ALA A 500 -38.73 -1.60 30.16
C ALA A 500 -38.39 -2.37 31.43
N ARG A 501 -37.32 -3.12 31.44
CA ARG A 501 -36.66 -3.60 32.66
C ARG A 501 -35.25 -3.09 32.75
N ALA A 502 -35.05 -2.32 33.79
CA ALA A 502 -33.78 -1.75 34.25
C ALA A 502 -32.73 -2.83 34.58
N TYR A 503 -31.49 -2.58 34.17
CA TYR A 503 -30.31 -3.23 34.74
C TYR A 503 -29.49 -2.19 35.52
N GLU A 504 -29.39 -2.39 36.82
CA GLU A 504 -28.43 -1.70 37.69
C GLU A 504 -27.07 -2.39 37.64
N PRO A 505 -25.95 -1.65 37.63
CA PRO A 505 -24.62 -2.25 37.73
C PRO A 505 -24.19 -2.41 39.21
N ALA A 506 -23.65 -3.57 39.56
CA ALA A 506 -23.03 -3.87 40.85
C ALA A 506 -21.65 -3.21 40.99
N PRO A 507 -21.25 -2.79 42.20
CA PRO A 507 -19.97 -2.14 42.46
C PRO A 507 -18.81 -3.14 42.57
N VAL A 508 -17.69 -2.83 41.91
CA VAL A 508 -16.42 -3.55 42.06
C VAL A 508 -15.62 -2.89 43.15
N LEU A 509 -15.32 -3.66 44.20
CA LEU A 509 -14.41 -3.29 45.30
C LEU A 509 -12.94 -3.37 44.80
N PHE A 510 -12.23 -2.27 44.96
CA PHE A 510 -10.75 -2.23 44.88
C PHE A 510 -10.14 -2.61 46.24
N ASP A 511 -9.32 -3.65 46.25
CA ASP A 511 -8.49 -4.01 47.38
C ASP A 511 -7.06 -3.49 47.19
N SER A 512 -6.63 -2.66 48.12
CA SER A 512 -5.33 -1.99 48.16
C SER A 512 -4.41 -2.73 49.12
N HIS A 513 -3.44 -3.49 48.62
CA HIS A 513 -2.21 -3.81 49.36
C HIS A 513 -1.10 -4.30 48.44
N LEU A 514 -0.07 -3.48 48.25
CA LEU A 514 1.31 -3.99 48.21
C LEU A 514 2.32 -2.86 48.46
N LYS A 515 3.14 -3.14 49.45
CA LYS A 515 4.13 -2.25 50.10
C LYS A 515 5.35 -2.00 49.21
N ARG A 516 5.89 -0.79 49.33
CA ARG A 516 7.22 -0.35 48.93
C ARG A 516 8.34 -1.24 49.48
N GLN A 517 9.34 -1.52 48.67
CA GLN A 517 10.73 -1.64 49.18
C GLN A 517 11.68 -0.90 48.23
N THR A 518 12.48 -0.04 48.89
CA THR A 518 13.53 0.80 48.34
C THR A 518 14.88 0.08 48.41
N SER A 519 15.76 0.39 47.50
CA SER A 519 17.18 0.74 47.65
C SER A 519 18.12 0.05 46.66
N GLY A 520 18.96 0.84 46.02
CA GLY A 520 20.34 0.48 45.87
C GLY A 520 21.09 0.93 44.61
N LYS A 521 21.71 2.10 44.71
CA LYS A 521 23.03 2.46 44.13
C LYS A 521 23.23 2.64 42.62
N CYS A 522 23.42 3.89 42.31
CA CYS A 522 24.06 4.52 41.17
C CYS A 522 25.56 4.12 41.02
N SER A 523 25.99 3.77 39.79
CA SER A 523 27.40 3.83 39.41
C SER A 523 27.51 4.52 38.05
N ARG A 524 28.18 5.67 38.07
CA ARG A 524 28.59 6.44 36.88
C ARG A 524 29.63 5.67 36.08
N MET A 525 29.43 5.56 34.79
CA MET A 525 30.52 5.34 33.82
C MET A 525 30.58 6.52 32.85
N VAL A 526 31.80 7.05 32.75
CA VAL A 526 32.19 8.15 31.87
C VAL A 526 32.43 7.59 30.47
N PHE A 527 31.82 8.16 29.44
CA PHE A 527 32.15 7.88 28.06
C PHE A 527 32.94 9.03 27.44
N GLY A 528 34.11 8.68 26.94
CA GLY A 528 35.01 9.56 26.22
C GLY A 528 34.48 9.89 24.81
N ALA A 529 34.66 11.15 24.43
CA ALA A 529 34.31 11.67 23.12
C ALA A 529 35.26 11.12 22.04
N TRP A 530 34.67 10.59 20.94
CA TRP A 530 35.38 10.39 19.66
C TRP A 530 34.92 11.47 18.68
N ILE A 531 35.87 12.28 18.24
CA ILE A 531 35.72 13.33 17.22
C ILE A 531 35.92 12.67 15.86
N ASN A 532 34.91 12.71 14.98
CA ASN A 532 35.04 12.34 13.57
C ASN A 532 35.37 13.59 12.73
N PRO A 533 36.26 13.48 11.74
CA PRO A 533 36.61 14.57 10.85
C PRO A 533 35.52 14.82 9.78
N PRO A 534 35.46 16.03 9.18
CA PRO A 534 34.39 16.41 8.27
C PRO A 534 34.51 15.69 6.92
N VAL A 535 33.40 15.13 6.45
CA VAL A 535 33.27 14.54 5.12
C VAL A 535 33.11 15.66 4.09
N SER A 536 34.04 15.74 3.15
CA SER A 536 34.00 16.67 2.01
C SER A 536 32.80 16.39 1.12
N GLN A 537 32.00 17.42 0.85
CA GLN A 537 30.90 17.43 -0.11
C GLN A 537 31.45 17.14 -1.52
N ARG A 538 31.20 15.94 -2.03
CA ARG A 538 31.19 15.69 -3.47
C ARG A 538 29.73 15.61 -3.91
N ARG A 539 29.30 16.56 -4.75
CA ARG A 539 28.02 16.50 -5.48
C ARG A 539 28.07 15.27 -6.39
N VAL A 540 27.24 14.31 -6.12
CA VAL A 540 26.93 13.19 -7.03
C VAL A 540 25.67 13.59 -7.80
N PRO A 541 25.61 13.40 -9.13
CA PRO A 541 24.42 13.74 -9.92
C PRO A 541 23.23 12.89 -9.44
N SER A 542 22.08 13.52 -9.28
CA SER A 542 20.82 12.87 -8.92
C SER A 542 20.46 11.82 -9.97
N GLN A 543 20.51 10.55 -9.61
CA GLN A 543 19.94 9.46 -10.40
C GLN A 543 18.62 9.05 -9.74
N ASP A 544 17.52 9.46 -10.34
CA ASP A 544 16.18 9.01 -9.94
C ASP A 544 16.05 7.53 -10.27
N VAL A 545 16.02 6.70 -9.25
CA VAL A 545 15.77 5.25 -9.37
C VAL A 545 14.30 5.02 -9.10
N VAL A 546 13.57 4.57 -10.12
CA VAL A 546 12.16 4.16 -10.00
C VAL A 546 12.10 2.64 -9.94
N PHE A 547 11.39 2.13 -8.94
CA PHE A 547 11.07 0.71 -8.76
C PHE A 547 9.75 0.38 -9.40
#